data_19e86c82e1f662530e0943dfe8b012f3
#
_entry.id   19e86c82e1f662530e0943dfe8b012f3
#
_cell.length_a   1.000
_cell.length_b   1.000
_cell.length_c   1.000
_cell.angle_alpha   90.00
_cell.angle_beta   90.00
_cell.angle_gamma   90.00
#
_symmetry.space_group_name_H-M   'P 1'
#
loop_
_entity.id
_entity.type
_entity.pdbx_description
1 polymer ?
#
loop_
_entity_poly.entity_id
_entity_poly.type
_entity_poly.pdbx_seq_one_letter_code
_entity_poly.pdbx_strand_id
1 'polypeptide(L)'
;MIYIQKKKDILWGGATASSQYEGGYDLDEKGLDTQDCRLYLKRTSDATTATRLLTQEVIDEAKKCQGVGNYPFRKGSDGYHHIDEDIALLKELGIDIYRFSISWARLYPQGDELEPNKEGIAFYDHIFKEVHKAGMKIFLTMNHYAVPLYLVENYGGWTNRKLVIFMKDLQRLFLNIGDNILITFYHLMK
;
A
#
# COMPACT_ATOMS: atom_id res chain seq x y z
N MET A 1 26.23 -23.29 -4.12
CA MET A 1 25.18 -22.55 -4.85
C MET A 1 24.01 -23.52 -5.05
N ILE A 2 22.88 -23.28 -4.41
CA ILE A 2 21.69 -24.17 -4.52
C ILE A 2 20.93 -23.71 -5.75
N TYR A 3 20.92 -24.49 -6.82
CA TYR A 3 20.06 -24.25 -7.98
C TYR A 3 18.66 -24.78 -7.66
N ILE A 4 17.71 -23.88 -7.43
CA ILE A 4 16.31 -24.26 -7.37
C ILE A 4 15.81 -24.33 -8.80
N GLN A 5 15.56 -25.54 -9.29
CA GLN A 5 15.02 -25.74 -10.64
C GLN A 5 13.54 -25.29 -10.66
N LYS A 6 13.25 -24.22 -11.39
CA LYS A 6 11.92 -23.66 -11.53
C LYS A 6 11.00 -24.68 -12.22
N LYS A 7 9.93 -25.11 -11.56
CA LYS A 7 8.91 -25.96 -12.20
C LYS A 7 8.11 -25.11 -13.19
N LYS A 8 7.89 -25.63 -14.39
CA LYS A 8 7.24 -24.90 -15.51
C LYS A 8 5.84 -24.36 -15.19
N ASP A 9 5.13 -24.98 -14.23
CA ASP A 9 3.74 -24.66 -13.91
C ASP A 9 3.58 -23.85 -12.63
N ILE A 10 4.68 -23.40 -12.03
CA ILE A 10 4.67 -22.61 -10.79
C ILE A 10 5.20 -21.21 -11.09
N LEU A 11 4.40 -20.20 -10.75
CA LEU A 11 4.83 -18.81 -10.78
C LEU A 11 5.57 -18.49 -9.47
N TRP A 12 6.80 -18.03 -9.62
CA TRP A 12 7.58 -17.53 -8.49
C TRP A 12 7.30 -16.04 -8.29
N GLY A 13 7.01 -15.63 -7.06
CA GLY A 13 6.59 -14.26 -6.78
C GLY A 13 7.26 -13.66 -5.55
N GLY A 14 7.32 -12.33 -5.56
CA GLY A 14 7.63 -11.51 -4.40
C GLY A 14 6.44 -10.66 -4.01
N ALA A 15 6.43 -10.16 -2.77
CA ALA A 15 5.34 -9.31 -2.28
C ALA A 15 5.85 -8.13 -1.47
N THR A 16 5.25 -6.96 -1.71
CA THR A 16 5.38 -5.76 -0.87
C THR A 16 4.01 -5.26 -0.42
N ALA A 17 4.00 -4.48 0.64
CA ALA A 17 2.80 -3.78 1.10
C ALA A 17 3.05 -2.27 1.09
N SER A 18 2.12 -1.48 0.55
CA SER A 18 2.25 -0.03 0.38
C SER A 18 2.77 0.67 1.63
N SER A 19 2.16 0.42 2.77
CA SER A 19 2.54 1.04 4.04
C SER A 19 3.95 0.67 4.54
N GLN A 20 4.46 -0.51 4.16
CA GLN A 20 5.79 -0.98 4.59
C GLN A 20 6.87 -0.61 3.58
N TYR A 21 6.48 -0.38 2.34
CA TYR A 21 7.39 -0.28 1.22
C TYR A 21 7.49 1.14 0.65
N GLU A 22 6.35 1.76 0.34
CA GLU A 22 6.34 2.98 -0.47
C GLU A 22 7.08 4.16 0.18
N GLY A 23 6.73 4.53 1.40
CA GLY A 23 7.16 5.81 1.94
C GLY A 23 6.47 6.99 1.24
N GLY A 24 7.15 8.14 1.16
CA GLY A 24 6.59 9.33 0.49
C GLY A 24 5.22 9.73 1.06
N TYR A 25 5.06 9.68 2.39
CA TYR A 25 3.79 9.87 3.08
C TYR A 25 3.23 11.29 2.92
N ASP A 26 4.08 12.26 2.65
CA ASP A 26 3.80 13.70 2.49
C ASP A 26 4.05 14.20 1.06
N LEU A 27 4.24 13.28 0.10
CA LEU A 27 4.46 13.62 -1.30
C LEU A 27 3.15 13.48 -2.10
N ASP A 28 3.04 14.31 -3.15
CA ASP A 28 1.98 14.24 -4.14
C ASP A 28 0.57 14.26 -3.53
N GLU A 29 0.38 15.12 -2.53
CA GLU A 29 -0.89 15.31 -1.84
C GLU A 29 -1.47 14.02 -1.21
N LYS A 30 -0.61 12.99 -0.97
CA LYS A 30 -1.05 11.79 -0.26
C LYS A 30 -1.63 12.17 1.10
N GLY A 31 -2.84 11.69 1.40
CA GLY A 31 -3.44 11.79 2.72
C GLY A 31 -2.75 10.90 3.76
N LEU A 32 -2.88 11.25 5.03
CA LEU A 32 -2.46 10.35 6.10
C LEU A 32 -3.38 9.12 6.15
N ASP A 33 -2.77 7.97 6.40
CA ASP A 33 -3.49 6.75 6.68
C ASP A 33 -3.20 6.22 8.10
N THR A 34 -3.90 5.18 8.51
CA THR A 34 -3.77 4.61 9.85
C THR A 34 -2.36 4.06 10.14
N GLN A 35 -1.59 3.70 9.13
CA GLN A 35 -0.22 3.20 9.33
C GLN A 35 0.76 4.37 9.53
N ASP A 36 0.54 5.51 8.88
CA ASP A 36 1.34 6.73 9.07
C ASP A 36 1.28 7.27 10.50
N CYS A 37 0.27 6.87 11.28
CA CYS A 37 0.09 7.25 12.67
C CYS A 37 0.66 6.23 13.68
N ARG A 38 1.29 5.14 13.21
CA ARG A 38 1.82 4.10 14.10
C ARG A 38 3.22 4.42 14.58
N LEU A 39 3.30 4.85 15.82
CA LEU A 39 4.58 5.15 16.49
C LEU A 39 5.38 3.87 16.71
N TYR A 40 6.68 3.91 16.37
CA TYR A 40 7.60 2.86 16.80
C TYR A 40 7.84 2.96 18.31
N LEU A 41 7.57 1.87 19.00
CA LEU A 41 7.92 1.71 20.41
C LEU A 41 8.80 0.46 20.54
N LYS A 42 9.84 0.57 21.35
CA LYS A 42 10.69 -0.61 21.65
C LYS A 42 9.79 -1.75 22.10
N ARG A 43 10.02 -2.93 21.55
CA ARG A 43 9.18 -4.11 21.81
C ARG A 43 9.25 -4.49 23.30
N THR A 44 8.12 -4.37 23.98
CA THR A 44 7.94 -4.76 25.39
C THR A 44 6.88 -5.86 25.52
N SER A 45 6.21 -6.22 24.42
CA SER A 45 5.15 -7.23 24.36
C SER A 45 5.15 -7.90 22.99
N ASP A 46 4.28 -8.90 22.78
CA ASP A 46 4.14 -9.59 21.52
C ASP A 46 3.44 -8.76 20.42
N ALA A 47 2.89 -7.61 20.76
CA ALA A 47 2.27 -6.70 19.80
C ALA A 47 3.34 -6.04 18.91
N THR A 48 3.15 -6.11 17.61
CA THR A 48 4.00 -5.41 16.63
C THR A 48 3.55 -3.95 16.47
N THR A 49 4.40 -3.10 15.91
CA THR A 49 4.03 -1.71 15.58
C THR A 49 2.77 -1.66 14.72
N ALA A 50 2.63 -2.57 13.76
CA ALA A 50 1.50 -2.60 12.82
C ALA A 50 0.16 -3.02 13.46
N THR A 51 0.19 -3.74 14.58
CA THR A 51 -1.01 -4.31 15.21
C THR A 51 -1.42 -3.60 16.50
N ARG A 52 -0.67 -2.59 16.95
CA ARG A 52 -1.05 -1.80 18.13
C ARG A 52 -2.30 -1.00 17.88
N LEU A 53 -3.13 -0.90 18.92
CA LEU A 53 -4.32 -0.06 18.87
C LEU A 53 -3.93 1.41 18.64
N LEU A 54 -4.61 2.07 17.72
CA LEU A 54 -4.54 3.52 17.54
C LEU A 54 -5.64 4.16 18.39
N THR A 55 -5.21 4.93 19.39
CA THR A 55 -6.12 5.79 20.13
C THR A 55 -6.15 7.19 19.51
N GLN A 56 -7.15 8.00 19.86
CA GLN A 56 -7.24 9.36 19.34
C GLN A 56 -6.01 10.19 19.73
N GLU A 57 -5.50 10.03 20.96
CA GLU A 57 -4.31 10.73 21.42
C GLU A 57 -3.08 10.41 20.55
N VAL A 58 -2.89 9.15 20.17
CA VAL A 58 -1.79 8.72 19.28
C VAL A 58 -1.94 9.34 17.88
N ILE A 59 -3.16 9.42 17.38
CA ILE A 59 -3.46 10.06 16.10
C ILE A 59 -3.16 11.56 16.16
N ASP A 60 -3.61 12.23 17.20
CA ASP A 60 -3.41 13.67 17.38
C ASP A 60 -1.92 14.05 17.51
N GLU A 61 -1.13 13.20 18.19
CA GLU A 61 0.31 13.36 18.27
C GLU A 61 0.99 13.11 16.90
N ALA A 62 0.55 12.09 16.19
CA ALA A 62 1.08 11.80 14.85
C ALA A 62 0.83 12.96 13.87
N LYS A 63 -0.35 13.59 13.93
CA LYS A 63 -0.68 14.76 13.10
C LYS A 63 0.20 15.98 13.41
N LYS A 64 0.64 16.15 14.64
CA LYS A 64 1.52 17.26 15.05
C LYS A 64 2.97 17.03 14.60
N CYS A 65 3.37 15.77 14.42
CA CYS A 65 4.73 15.42 14.01
C CYS A 65 4.93 15.73 12.53
N GLN A 66 5.81 16.66 12.23
CA GLN A 66 6.29 16.92 10.88
C GLN A 66 7.43 15.96 10.53
N GLY A 67 7.40 15.44 9.30
CA GLY A 67 8.39 14.48 8.83
C GLY A 67 8.18 13.05 9.37
N VAL A 68 9.19 12.22 9.17
CA VAL A 68 9.11 10.79 9.51
C VAL A 68 9.09 10.55 11.01
N GLY A 69 9.91 11.27 11.78
CA GLY A 69 10.01 11.06 13.23
C GLY A 69 10.17 9.59 13.62
N ASN A 70 9.44 9.15 14.62
CA ASN A 70 9.38 7.75 15.06
C ASN A 70 8.22 6.95 14.44
N TYR A 71 7.76 7.35 13.25
CA TYR A 71 6.68 6.70 12.49
C TYR A 71 7.26 5.93 11.31
N PRO A 72 7.65 4.65 11.48
CA PRO A 72 8.44 3.93 10.48
C PRO A 72 7.73 3.75 9.15
N PHE A 73 6.40 3.68 9.15
CA PHE A 73 5.62 3.50 7.93
C PHE A 73 5.58 4.75 7.04
N ARG A 74 5.90 5.94 7.57
CA ARG A 74 6.04 7.18 6.78
C ARG A 74 7.20 7.13 5.80
N LYS A 75 8.23 6.35 6.13
CA LYS A 75 9.38 6.11 5.26
C LYS A 75 9.28 4.76 4.55
N GLY A 76 8.86 3.72 5.25
CA GLY A 76 8.91 2.35 4.75
C GLY A 76 10.32 1.99 4.28
N SER A 77 10.41 1.30 3.14
CA SER A 77 11.68 1.04 2.44
C SER A 77 12.00 2.11 1.39
N ASP A 78 11.23 3.19 1.36
CA ASP A 78 11.38 4.29 0.41
C ASP A 78 11.21 3.89 -1.07
N GLY A 79 10.33 2.91 -1.29
CA GLY A 79 10.03 2.40 -2.63
C GLY A 79 9.45 3.44 -3.57
N TYR A 80 8.89 4.54 -3.03
CA TYR A 80 8.43 5.67 -3.83
C TYR A 80 9.56 6.24 -4.72
N HIS A 81 10.78 6.34 -4.19
CA HIS A 81 11.93 6.87 -4.92
C HIS A 81 12.74 5.77 -5.64
N HIS A 82 12.58 4.49 -5.27
CA HIS A 82 13.44 3.40 -5.73
C HIS A 82 12.70 2.34 -6.55
N ILE A 83 11.45 2.58 -6.94
CA ILE A 83 10.61 1.57 -7.60
C ILE A 83 11.22 1.00 -8.89
N ASP A 84 11.90 1.82 -9.69
CA ASP A 84 12.50 1.36 -10.94
C ASP A 84 13.68 0.41 -10.70
N GLU A 85 14.52 0.73 -9.70
CA GLU A 85 15.63 -0.12 -9.27
C GLU A 85 15.11 -1.45 -8.71
N ASP A 86 14.08 -1.39 -7.87
CA ASP A 86 13.49 -2.56 -7.24
C ASP A 86 12.82 -3.49 -8.26
N ILE A 87 12.12 -2.95 -9.25
CA ILE A 87 11.54 -3.74 -10.36
C ILE A 87 12.65 -4.38 -11.20
N ALA A 88 13.76 -3.67 -11.45
CA ALA A 88 14.89 -4.24 -12.15
C ALA A 88 15.53 -5.40 -11.39
N LEU A 89 15.68 -5.26 -10.06
CA LEU A 89 16.18 -6.34 -9.19
C LEU A 89 15.22 -7.53 -9.14
N LEU A 90 13.90 -7.32 -9.07
CA LEU A 90 12.91 -8.40 -9.13
C LEU A 90 13.00 -9.18 -10.44
N LYS A 91 13.20 -8.47 -11.55
CA LYS A 91 13.45 -9.09 -12.87
C LYS A 91 14.73 -9.93 -12.88
N GLU A 92 15.82 -9.40 -12.35
CA GLU A 92 17.11 -10.11 -12.25
C GLU A 92 16.99 -11.37 -11.39
N LEU A 93 16.21 -11.32 -10.31
CA LEU A 93 15.88 -12.49 -9.48
C LEU A 93 15.00 -13.53 -10.20
N GLY A 94 14.49 -13.22 -11.40
CA GLY A 94 13.66 -14.14 -12.18
C GLY A 94 12.25 -14.29 -11.59
N ILE A 95 11.69 -13.25 -10.99
CA ILE A 95 10.32 -13.22 -10.48
C ILE A 95 9.33 -13.25 -11.64
N ASP A 96 8.32 -14.13 -11.57
CA ASP A 96 7.26 -14.24 -12.59
C ASP A 96 6.05 -13.36 -12.27
N ILE A 97 5.81 -13.14 -10.97
CA ILE A 97 4.64 -12.41 -10.49
C ILE A 97 5.02 -11.52 -9.30
N TYR A 98 4.73 -10.23 -9.42
CA TYR A 98 4.92 -9.28 -8.34
C TYR A 98 3.58 -8.93 -7.68
N ARG A 99 3.47 -9.26 -6.39
CA ARG A 99 2.33 -8.86 -5.57
C ARG A 99 2.65 -7.57 -4.82
N PHE A 100 1.79 -6.57 -4.96
CA PHE A 100 1.87 -5.36 -4.12
C PHE A 100 0.49 -4.87 -3.72
N SER A 101 0.42 -4.14 -2.63
CA SER A 101 -0.80 -3.42 -2.27
C SER A 101 -0.68 -1.96 -2.70
N ILE A 102 -1.82 -1.33 -2.94
CA ILE A 102 -1.91 0.11 -3.16
C ILE A 102 -2.17 0.84 -1.85
N SER A 103 -1.77 2.11 -1.79
CA SER A 103 -2.16 3.04 -0.74
C SER A 103 -3.46 3.73 -1.14
N TRP A 104 -4.54 3.43 -0.42
CA TRP A 104 -5.82 4.10 -0.64
C TRP A 104 -5.68 5.62 -0.49
N ALA A 105 -4.98 6.09 0.56
CA ALA A 105 -4.78 7.50 0.83
C ALA A 105 -3.87 8.22 -0.19
N ARG A 106 -3.13 7.50 -1.04
CA ARG A 106 -2.42 8.11 -2.18
C ARG A 106 -3.35 8.36 -3.35
N LEU A 107 -4.32 7.48 -3.56
CA LEU A 107 -5.29 7.58 -4.65
C LEU A 107 -6.49 8.46 -4.29
N TYR A 108 -6.92 8.41 -3.05
CA TYR A 108 -7.99 9.21 -2.48
C TYR A 108 -7.54 9.68 -1.09
N PRO A 109 -6.96 10.89 -0.97
CA PRO A 109 -6.35 11.41 0.27
C PRO A 109 -7.25 11.39 1.49
N GLN A 110 -8.53 11.66 1.33
CA GLN A 110 -9.55 11.53 2.37
C GLN A 110 -10.29 10.19 2.29
N GLY A 111 -10.36 9.59 1.12
CA GLY A 111 -10.98 8.29 0.87
C GLY A 111 -12.42 8.35 0.39
N ASP A 112 -13.07 9.53 0.39
CA ASP A 112 -14.45 9.76 -0.03
C ASP A 112 -14.59 10.80 -1.15
N GLU A 113 -13.48 11.18 -1.77
CA GLU A 113 -13.48 12.08 -2.91
C GLU A 113 -14.18 11.42 -4.11
N LEU A 114 -14.78 12.25 -4.97
CA LEU A 114 -15.41 11.81 -6.22
C LEU A 114 -14.38 11.49 -7.31
N GLU A 115 -13.24 12.19 -7.29
CA GLU A 115 -12.17 12.05 -8.27
C GLU A 115 -10.88 11.64 -7.57
N PRO A 116 -10.11 10.73 -8.16
CA PRO A 116 -8.84 10.30 -7.58
C PRO A 116 -7.77 11.37 -7.75
N ASN A 117 -6.78 11.32 -6.87
CA ASN A 117 -5.56 12.10 -6.96
C ASN A 117 -4.76 11.72 -8.22
N LYS A 118 -4.48 12.69 -9.07
CA LYS A 118 -3.83 12.50 -10.38
C LYS A 118 -2.38 12.01 -10.24
N GLU A 119 -1.66 12.54 -9.28
CA GLU A 119 -0.28 12.17 -9.00
C GLU A 119 -0.21 10.73 -8.46
N GLY A 120 -1.17 10.35 -7.61
CA GLY A 120 -1.31 8.98 -7.14
C GLY A 120 -1.63 7.99 -8.27
N ILE A 121 -2.49 8.38 -9.21
CA ILE A 121 -2.74 7.59 -10.43
C ILE A 121 -1.48 7.46 -11.27
N ALA A 122 -0.76 8.57 -11.50
CA ALA A 122 0.47 8.55 -12.30
C ALA A 122 1.54 7.64 -11.69
N PHE A 123 1.66 7.65 -10.37
CA PHE A 123 2.59 6.77 -9.64
C PHE A 123 2.28 5.28 -9.86
N TYR A 124 1.04 4.85 -9.69
CA TYR A 124 0.68 3.45 -9.92
C TYR A 124 0.68 3.05 -11.39
N ASP A 125 0.30 3.94 -12.29
CA ASP A 125 0.41 3.71 -13.74
C ASP A 125 1.85 3.48 -14.16
N HIS A 126 2.80 4.22 -13.59
CA HIS A 126 4.23 3.99 -13.77
C HIS A 126 4.64 2.59 -13.29
N ILE A 127 4.25 2.20 -12.07
CA ILE A 127 4.55 0.86 -11.53
C ILE A 127 4.02 -0.24 -12.45
N PHE A 128 2.76 -0.13 -12.89
CA PHE A 128 2.15 -1.12 -13.78
C PHE A 128 2.92 -1.26 -15.10
N LYS A 129 3.32 -0.13 -15.70
CA LYS A 129 4.10 -0.10 -16.94
C LYS A 129 5.46 -0.76 -16.76
N GLU A 130 6.20 -0.43 -15.70
CA GLU A 130 7.53 -1.00 -15.47
C GLU A 130 7.49 -2.49 -15.12
N VAL A 131 6.51 -2.95 -14.33
CA VAL A 131 6.31 -4.37 -14.04
C VAL A 131 5.95 -5.14 -15.31
N HIS A 132 5.08 -4.58 -16.17
CA HIS A 132 4.74 -5.19 -17.46
C HIS A 132 5.94 -5.25 -18.40
N LYS A 133 6.69 -4.17 -18.54
CA LYS A 133 7.93 -4.08 -19.34
C LYS A 133 9.00 -5.06 -18.84
N ALA A 134 9.04 -5.33 -17.54
CA ALA A 134 9.90 -6.35 -16.96
C ALA A 134 9.45 -7.79 -17.30
N GLY A 135 8.26 -7.99 -17.87
CA GLY A 135 7.68 -9.28 -18.22
C GLY A 135 7.04 -10.02 -17.05
N MET A 136 6.81 -9.34 -15.94
CA MET A 136 6.16 -9.91 -14.76
C MET A 136 4.64 -9.76 -14.82
N LYS A 137 3.93 -10.68 -14.19
CA LYS A 137 2.50 -10.55 -13.90
C LYS A 137 2.30 -9.72 -12.64
N ILE A 138 1.14 -9.06 -12.56
CA ILE A 138 0.77 -8.26 -11.40
C ILE A 138 -0.28 -9.00 -10.57
N PHE A 139 -0.05 -9.03 -9.25
CA PHE A 139 -1.00 -9.50 -8.27
C PHE A 139 -1.38 -8.35 -7.33
N LEU A 140 -2.43 -7.62 -7.65
CA LEU A 140 -2.80 -6.41 -6.93
C LEU A 140 -3.60 -6.72 -5.67
N THR A 141 -3.19 -6.15 -4.55
CA THR A 141 -3.95 -6.16 -3.29
C THR A 141 -4.55 -4.77 -3.07
N MET A 142 -5.88 -4.68 -3.09
CA MET A 142 -6.59 -3.40 -3.03
C MET A 142 -6.46 -2.66 -1.70
N ASN A 143 -6.36 -3.38 -0.61
CA ASN A 143 -6.12 -2.80 0.71
C ASN A 143 -5.33 -3.76 1.59
N HIS A 144 -4.32 -3.23 2.29
CA HIS A 144 -3.51 -3.98 3.23
C HIS A 144 -3.30 -3.16 4.52
N TYR A 145 -4.26 -3.25 5.44
CA TYR A 145 -4.33 -2.56 6.75
C TYR A 145 -4.53 -1.05 6.71
N ALA A 146 -3.91 -0.34 5.78
CA ALA A 146 -3.96 1.11 5.72
C ALA A 146 -5.34 1.61 5.28
N VAL A 147 -5.92 2.51 6.05
CA VAL A 147 -7.19 3.18 5.73
C VAL A 147 -6.95 4.68 5.81
N PRO A 148 -7.44 5.49 4.86
CA PRO A 148 -7.36 6.94 4.96
C PRO A 148 -7.83 7.41 6.33
N LEU A 149 -7.02 8.22 7.00
CA LEU A 149 -7.29 8.62 8.38
C LEU A 149 -8.61 9.38 8.51
N TYR A 150 -8.92 10.18 7.51
CA TYR A 150 -10.19 10.91 7.44
C TYR A 150 -11.41 9.98 7.52
N LEU A 151 -11.37 8.81 6.85
CA LEU A 151 -12.46 7.83 6.93
C LEU A 151 -12.62 7.23 8.32
N VAL A 152 -11.52 7.10 9.06
CA VAL A 152 -11.57 6.62 10.44
C VAL A 152 -12.21 7.66 11.35
N GLU A 153 -11.78 8.91 11.24
CA GLU A 153 -12.22 10.01 12.09
C GLU A 153 -13.67 10.43 11.81
N ASN A 154 -14.08 10.47 10.54
CA ASN A 154 -15.39 11.01 10.16
C ASN A 154 -16.47 9.93 9.95
N TYR A 155 -16.08 8.69 9.72
CA TYR A 155 -17.02 7.60 9.45
C TYR A 155 -16.86 6.41 10.42
N GLY A 156 -15.86 6.42 11.30
CA GLY A 156 -15.61 5.30 12.23
C GLY A 156 -14.96 4.09 11.55
N GLY A 157 -14.31 4.30 10.40
CA GLY A 157 -13.60 3.24 9.68
C GLY A 157 -14.53 2.12 9.21
N TRP A 158 -14.03 0.89 9.20
CA TRP A 158 -14.74 -0.29 8.67
C TRP A 158 -16.03 -0.68 9.37
N THR A 159 -16.36 -0.07 10.51
CA THR A 159 -17.66 -0.25 11.17
C THR A 159 -18.79 0.43 10.39
N ASN A 160 -18.48 1.33 9.48
CA ASN A 160 -19.43 2.07 8.66
C ASN A 160 -19.56 1.47 7.26
N ARG A 161 -20.78 1.15 6.86
CA ARG A 161 -21.08 0.60 5.53
C ARG A 161 -20.71 1.51 4.36
N LYS A 162 -20.58 2.82 4.58
CA LYS A 162 -20.12 3.76 3.54
C LYS A 162 -18.72 3.42 3.01
N LEU A 163 -17.84 2.87 3.86
CA LEU A 163 -16.52 2.46 3.40
C LEU A 163 -16.57 1.39 2.30
N VAL A 164 -17.60 0.56 2.29
CA VAL A 164 -17.82 -0.41 1.21
C VAL A 164 -18.09 0.29 -0.13
N ILE A 165 -18.80 1.43 -0.09
CA ILE A 165 -19.08 2.24 -1.29
C ILE A 165 -17.77 2.88 -1.79
N PHE A 166 -17.04 3.55 -0.91
CA PHE A 166 -15.75 4.18 -1.24
C PHE A 166 -14.72 3.16 -1.74
N MET A 167 -14.69 1.97 -1.14
CA MET A 167 -13.84 0.89 -1.63
C MET A 167 -14.23 0.42 -3.04
N LYS A 168 -15.51 0.44 -3.40
CA LYS A 168 -15.95 0.13 -4.78
C LYS A 168 -15.47 1.17 -5.77
N ASP A 169 -15.43 2.45 -5.38
CA ASP A 169 -14.93 3.51 -6.25
C ASP A 169 -13.41 3.36 -6.46
N LEU A 170 -12.66 3.06 -5.41
CA LEU A 170 -11.26 2.67 -5.52
C LEU A 170 -11.08 1.45 -6.45
N GLN A 171 -11.94 0.44 -6.36
CA GLN A 171 -11.92 -0.74 -7.22
C GLN A 171 -12.07 -0.41 -8.69
N ARG A 172 -13.00 0.50 -9.00
CA ARG A 172 -13.31 0.86 -10.40
C ARG A 172 -12.12 1.41 -11.16
N LEU A 173 -11.15 2.05 -10.47
CA LEU A 173 -9.92 2.52 -11.09
C LEU A 173 -9.13 1.38 -11.74
N PHE A 174 -9.22 0.18 -11.20
CA PHE A 174 -8.37 -0.96 -11.59
C PHE A 174 -9.11 -2.01 -12.42
N LEU A 175 -10.43 -1.93 -12.59
CA LEU A 175 -11.21 -2.91 -13.35
C LEU A 175 -10.90 -2.91 -14.85
N ASN A 176 -10.35 -1.83 -15.39
CA ASN A 176 -10.08 -1.65 -16.81
C ASN A 176 -8.59 -1.78 -17.18
N ILE A 177 -7.74 -2.19 -16.24
CA ILE A 177 -6.29 -2.30 -16.45
C ILE A 177 -5.95 -3.71 -16.94
N GLY A 178 -6.30 -4.05 -18.20
CA GLY A 178 -5.76 -5.16 -19.00
C GLY A 178 -5.75 -6.58 -18.42
N ASP A 179 -5.59 -7.58 -19.31
CA ASP A 179 -5.75 -9.02 -19.03
C ASP A 179 -4.65 -9.69 -18.15
N ASN A 180 -3.62 -8.97 -17.75
CA ASN A 180 -2.48 -9.52 -17.00
C ASN A 180 -2.46 -9.16 -15.51
N ILE A 181 -3.53 -8.60 -14.98
CA ILE A 181 -3.63 -8.21 -13.57
C ILE A 181 -4.56 -9.14 -12.82
N LEU A 182 -4.03 -9.85 -11.84
CA LEU A 182 -4.80 -10.61 -10.88
C LEU A 182 -5.12 -9.70 -9.70
N ILE A 183 -6.40 -9.33 -9.51
CA ILE A 183 -6.83 -8.47 -8.40
C ILE A 183 -7.32 -9.35 -7.26
N THR A 184 -6.78 -9.16 -6.06
CA THR A 184 -7.35 -9.75 -4.84
C THR A 184 -7.78 -8.70 -3.85
N PHE A 185 -8.86 -9.02 -3.18
CA PHE A 185 -9.36 -8.27 -2.04
C PHE A 185 -8.91 -8.99 -0.77
N TYR A 186 -7.81 -8.57 -0.18
CA TYR A 186 -7.49 -8.99 1.17
C TYR A 186 -8.16 -8.05 2.15
N HIS A 187 -9.26 -8.51 2.68
CA HIS A 187 -9.89 -7.93 3.84
C HIS A 187 -9.55 -8.82 5.02
N LEU A 188 -8.53 -8.46 5.77
CA LEU A 188 -8.32 -9.05 7.09
C LEU A 188 -9.22 -8.29 8.06
N MET A 189 -10.49 -8.72 8.12
CA MET A 189 -11.27 -8.53 9.33
C MET A 189 -10.85 -9.60 10.33
N LYS A 190 -10.17 -9.19 11.36
CA LYS A 190 -10.14 -9.86 12.66
C LYS A 190 -10.68 -8.90 13.69
#